data_aaf17304924cd2b2a6d63ce63e30fe7b
#
_entry.id   aaf17304924cd2b2a6d63ce63e30fe7b
#
_cell.length_a   1.000
_cell.length_b   1.000
_cell.length_c   1.000
_cell.angle_alpha   90.00
_cell.angle_beta   90.00
_cell.angle_gamma   90.00
#
_symmetry.space_group_name_H-M   'P 1'
#
loop_
_entity.id
_entity.type
_entity.pdbx_description
1 polymer ?
#
loop_
_entity_poly.entity_id
_entity_poly.type
_entity_poly.pdbx_seq_one_letter_code
_entity_poly.pdbx_strand_id
1 'polypeptide(L)'
;MLNFKEDEKLYNLNHSCAHLMAQAVKHLYPDAKFWVGPVIETGFYYDIDLGDKVITEEDIPAIEKEMKKIAKDGKRIVRHEISKEEALEMFKDDPYKLDLIERMDENETVISCYSQGDFTDLCRGGHVDTVKECKNFKLLKFSGAYWKGDTNNKVLQRIYGVCLPTEEELNAYLQELEEAKERDHRKIGKDLGIYMMSDLVGRGLPMYLPNGFTLWNLLETYIRDKEIKRGYVHVQTPPLGNVNLYKTSGHLEHYKDAMFPIMQVEDEEYVLRPMNCPHHMVMYSNELHSYRDLPLRIAEIARDCRYESSGSLKGIERVRTFCQNDCHIFCTPEQIESEFKGVVDLILEVYRELGIKNYKFELSLRDPEDKVKYHQDDEMWNLAENKLRDVLNDLGIDYEEKIGEAAFYGPKLDVQVQPAVGNEITLSTCQLDFCLPMKFDLKYTDKDGEKKTPVVIHRAILGTLDRAIAFYLEETKGNLPLWLAPVQVSVLPVNNEYHLEYANEIVEKLRELGIRVQLNASDEKLSYRMREDQIKKIPIMLVLGNNERDERTVTLRLHGEEQKNMTLDEFLTYVKDKNDSKALDL
;
A
#
# COMPACT_ATOMS: atom_id res chain seq x y z
N MET A 1 -1.80 14.95 -1.47
CA MET A 1 -2.88 15.08 -2.49
C MET A 1 -4.06 15.84 -1.89
N LEU A 2 -4.82 16.60 -2.71
CA LEU A 2 -6.05 17.26 -2.29
C LEU A 2 -7.10 16.20 -1.93
N ASN A 3 -7.82 16.39 -0.81
CA ASN A 3 -8.99 15.58 -0.48
C ASN A 3 -10.27 16.37 -0.78
N PHE A 4 -10.93 16.01 -1.86
CA PHE A 4 -12.13 16.73 -2.34
C PHE A 4 -13.36 16.54 -1.45
N LYS A 5 -13.36 15.58 -0.52
CA LYS A 5 -14.46 15.40 0.44
C LYS A 5 -14.38 16.32 1.64
N GLU A 6 -13.18 16.70 2.05
CA GLU A 6 -12.95 17.49 3.28
C GLU A 6 -13.02 19.00 3.05
N ASP A 7 -12.72 19.47 1.83
CA ASP A 7 -12.86 20.87 1.45
C ASP A 7 -14.26 21.15 0.89
N GLU A 8 -15.07 21.89 1.61
CA GLU A 8 -16.46 22.21 1.24
C GLU A 8 -16.57 22.88 -0.14
N LYS A 9 -15.63 23.74 -0.50
CA LYS A 9 -15.65 24.43 -1.81
C LYS A 9 -15.36 23.47 -2.95
N LEU A 10 -14.35 22.61 -2.77
CA LEU A 10 -13.99 21.59 -3.75
C LEU A 10 -15.08 20.52 -3.83
N TYR A 11 -15.70 20.16 -2.70
CA TYR A 11 -16.84 19.25 -2.67
C TYR A 11 -17.99 19.78 -3.53
N ASN A 12 -18.44 21.01 -3.24
CA ASN A 12 -19.56 21.64 -3.95
C ASN A 12 -19.28 21.79 -5.46
N LEU A 13 -18.05 22.14 -5.82
CA LEU A 13 -17.61 22.27 -7.21
C LEU A 13 -17.64 20.91 -7.93
N ASN A 14 -17.10 19.86 -7.32
CA ASN A 14 -17.04 18.53 -7.93
C ASN A 14 -18.41 17.86 -7.98
N HIS A 15 -19.27 18.05 -6.97
CA HIS A 15 -20.65 17.60 -6.98
C HIS A 15 -21.45 18.25 -8.12
N SER A 16 -21.29 19.56 -8.28
CA SER A 16 -21.92 20.28 -9.40
C SER A 16 -21.40 19.84 -10.76
N CYS A 17 -20.10 19.53 -10.84
CA CYS A 17 -19.49 19.01 -12.06
C CYS A 17 -19.99 17.59 -12.40
N ALA A 18 -20.31 16.75 -11.39
CA ALA A 18 -20.94 15.46 -11.60
C ALA A 18 -22.33 15.62 -12.26
N HIS A 19 -23.14 16.59 -11.80
CA HIS A 19 -24.43 16.93 -12.43
C HIS A 19 -24.24 17.50 -13.84
N LEU A 20 -23.22 18.33 -14.07
CA LEU A 20 -22.86 18.83 -15.41
C LEU A 20 -22.53 17.69 -16.37
N MET A 21 -21.77 16.68 -15.92
CA MET A 21 -21.46 15.50 -16.70
C MET A 21 -22.71 14.67 -16.98
N ALA A 22 -23.57 14.46 -15.97
CA ALA A 22 -24.84 13.74 -16.16
C ALA A 22 -25.74 14.42 -17.20
N GLN A 23 -25.86 15.77 -17.16
CA GLN A 23 -26.57 16.54 -18.18
C GLN A 23 -25.96 16.35 -19.57
N ALA A 24 -24.64 16.42 -19.70
CA ALA A 24 -23.97 16.23 -20.99
C ALA A 24 -24.20 14.81 -21.54
N VAL A 25 -24.16 13.80 -20.68
CA VAL A 25 -24.47 12.42 -21.07
C VAL A 25 -25.94 12.30 -21.49
N LYS A 26 -26.88 12.96 -20.77
CA LYS A 26 -28.30 12.96 -21.13
C LYS A 26 -28.57 13.57 -22.52
N HIS A 27 -27.83 14.63 -22.86
CA HIS A 27 -27.94 15.26 -24.21
C HIS A 27 -27.45 14.32 -25.31
N LEU A 28 -26.36 13.59 -25.08
CA LEU A 28 -25.77 12.66 -26.05
C LEU A 28 -26.50 11.31 -26.12
N TYR A 29 -27.06 10.89 -25.00
CA TYR A 29 -27.77 9.63 -24.79
C TYR A 29 -29.11 9.89 -24.10
N PRO A 30 -30.17 10.29 -24.86
CA PRO A 30 -31.47 10.67 -24.30
C PRO A 30 -32.13 9.61 -23.39
N ASP A 31 -31.87 8.32 -23.66
CA ASP A 31 -32.42 7.18 -22.92
C ASP A 31 -31.63 6.83 -21.65
N ALA A 32 -30.49 7.52 -21.39
CA ALA A 32 -29.66 7.28 -20.23
C ALA A 32 -30.44 7.42 -18.92
N LYS A 33 -30.21 6.50 -17.98
CA LYS A 33 -30.71 6.50 -16.60
C LYS A 33 -29.57 6.72 -15.64
N PHE A 34 -29.84 7.35 -14.50
CA PHE A 34 -28.80 7.84 -13.60
C PHE A 34 -29.01 7.30 -12.19
N TRP A 35 -27.97 6.71 -11.61
CA TRP A 35 -28.07 6.26 -10.22
C TRP A 35 -27.56 7.33 -9.26
N VAL A 36 -26.25 7.38 -8.99
CA VAL A 36 -25.64 8.32 -8.03
C VAL A 36 -24.35 8.93 -8.57
N GLY A 37 -24.08 10.20 -8.18
CA GLY A 37 -22.90 10.95 -8.58
C GLY A 37 -22.14 11.57 -7.39
N PRO A 38 -21.58 10.77 -6.46
CA PRO A 38 -20.93 11.30 -5.27
C PRO A 38 -19.55 11.90 -5.57
N VAL A 39 -19.14 12.83 -4.72
CA VAL A 39 -17.75 13.26 -4.60
C VAL A 39 -16.95 12.20 -3.84
N ILE A 40 -15.77 11.92 -4.36
CA ILE A 40 -14.78 11.02 -3.75
C ILE A 40 -13.51 11.80 -3.41
N GLU A 41 -12.58 11.19 -2.70
CA GLU A 41 -11.31 11.84 -2.29
C GLU A 41 -10.50 12.42 -3.45
N THR A 42 -10.65 11.83 -4.66
CA THR A 42 -9.87 12.19 -5.86
C THR A 42 -10.69 12.89 -6.96
N GLY A 43 -11.86 13.44 -6.63
CA GLY A 43 -12.78 14.08 -7.58
C GLY A 43 -14.21 13.58 -7.42
N PHE A 44 -14.86 13.18 -8.51
CA PHE A 44 -16.23 12.66 -8.51
C PHE A 44 -16.37 11.48 -9.48
N TYR A 45 -17.48 10.76 -9.37
CA TYR A 45 -17.95 9.86 -10.43
C TYR A 45 -19.46 9.95 -10.59
N TYR A 46 -19.99 9.35 -11.66
CA TYR A 46 -21.41 9.10 -11.82
C TYR A 46 -21.65 7.72 -12.40
N ASP A 47 -22.65 6.99 -11.85
CA ASP A 47 -23.10 5.69 -12.32
C ASP A 47 -24.30 5.85 -13.24
N ILE A 48 -24.17 5.37 -14.48
CA ILE A 48 -25.09 5.64 -15.58
C ILE A 48 -25.45 4.33 -16.26
N ASP A 49 -26.73 4.13 -16.53
CA ASP A 49 -27.22 3.06 -17.38
C ASP A 49 -27.48 3.60 -18.81
N LEU A 50 -26.75 3.09 -19.76
CA LEU A 50 -26.89 3.44 -21.19
C LEU A 50 -27.63 2.36 -22.01
N GLY A 51 -28.35 1.44 -21.32
CA GLY A 51 -28.99 0.30 -22.00
C GLY A 51 -27.94 -0.71 -22.48
N ASP A 52 -27.92 -0.94 -23.78
CA ASP A 52 -26.97 -1.85 -24.43
C ASP A 52 -25.67 -1.17 -24.91
N LYS A 53 -25.57 0.15 -24.73
CA LYS A 53 -24.37 0.92 -25.09
C LYS A 53 -23.33 0.88 -23.97
N VAL A 54 -22.06 0.84 -24.36
CA VAL A 54 -20.91 0.87 -23.48
C VAL A 54 -20.06 2.09 -23.84
N ILE A 55 -19.62 2.84 -22.83
CA ILE A 55 -18.69 3.97 -23.01
C ILE A 55 -17.35 3.45 -23.50
N THR A 56 -16.80 4.14 -24.48
CA THR A 56 -15.48 3.90 -25.06
C THR A 56 -14.57 5.12 -24.87
N GLU A 57 -13.29 4.98 -25.16
CA GLU A 57 -12.35 6.11 -25.12
C GLU A 57 -12.73 7.23 -26.11
N GLU A 58 -13.40 6.90 -27.21
CA GLU A 58 -13.85 7.87 -28.22
C GLU A 58 -15.04 8.72 -27.73
N ASP A 59 -15.83 8.22 -26.80
CA ASP A 59 -16.98 8.95 -26.23
C ASP A 59 -16.58 10.04 -25.26
N ILE A 60 -15.47 9.88 -24.53
CA ILE A 60 -15.03 10.82 -23.51
C ILE A 60 -14.81 12.25 -24.05
N PRO A 61 -14.11 12.47 -25.19
CA PRO A 61 -13.97 13.80 -25.78
C PRO A 61 -15.31 14.43 -26.18
N ALA A 62 -16.28 13.62 -26.63
CA ALA A 62 -17.61 14.11 -27.01
C ALA A 62 -18.39 14.60 -25.77
N ILE A 63 -18.32 13.84 -24.66
CA ILE A 63 -18.94 14.23 -23.38
C ILE A 63 -18.28 15.50 -22.85
N GLU A 64 -16.94 15.59 -22.81
CA GLU A 64 -16.22 16.79 -22.40
C GLU A 64 -16.58 18.02 -23.25
N LYS A 65 -16.75 17.86 -24.54
CA LYS A 65 -17.16 18.93 -25.45
C LYS A 65 -18.56 19.45 -25.12
N GLU A 66 -19.51 18.56 -24.85
CA GLU A 66 -20.87 18.95 -24.46
C GLU A 66 -20.89 19.58 -23.05
N MET A 67 -20.11 19.05 -22.08
CA MET A 67 -19.93 19.67 -20.77
C MET A 67 -19.41 21.11 -20.89
N LYS A 68 -18.40 21.36 -21.73
CA LYS A 68 -17.87 22.71 -21.98
C LYS A 68 -18.92 23.67 -22.55
N LYS A 69 -19.78 23.17 -23.43
CA LYS A 69 -20.88 23.95 -24.00
C LYS A 69 -21.91 24.34 -22.94
N ILE A 70 -22.34 23.38 -22.10
CA ILE A 70 -23.29 23.60 -21.01
C ILE A 70 -22.69 24.57 -19.98
N ALA A 71 -21.44 24.38 -19.57
CA ALA A 71 -20.75 25.27 -18.64
C ALA A 71 -20.67 26.71 -19.16
N LYS A 72 -20.45 26.89 -20.49
CA LYS A 72 -20.44 28.22 -21.12
C LYS A 72 -21.79 28.92 -21.07
N ASP A 73 -22.90 28.18 -21.16
CA ASP A 73 -24.26 28.73 -21.07
C ASP A 73 -24.55 29.25 -19.66
N GLY A 74 -23.86 28.76 -18.65
CA GLY A 74 -23.79 29.34 -17.31
C GLY A 74 -25.11 29.36 -16.55
N LYS A 75 -25.97 28.35 -16.74
CA LYS A 75 -27.25 28.26 -16.03
C LYS A 75 -27.05 28.18 -14.52
N ARG A 76 -27.99 28.75 -13.76
CA ARG A 76 -28.02 28.62 -12.30
C ARG A 76 -28.39 27.21 -11.89
N ILE A 77 -27.83 26.73 -10.79
CA ILE A 77 -28.22 25.50 -10.11
C ILE A 77 -29.25 25.88 -9.07
N VAL A 78 -30.48 25.38 -9.21
CA VAL A 78 -31.64 25.78 -8.39
C VAL A 78 -32.13 24.58 -7.60
N ARG A 79 -32.20 24.76 -6.27
CA ARG A 79 -32.78 23.77 -5.36
C ARG A 79 -34.31 23.85 -5.41
N HIS A 80 -34.96 22.69 -5.49
CA HIS A 80 -36.40 22.52 -5.36
C HIS A 80 -36.69 21.54 -4.23
N GLU A 81 -37.73 21.81 -3.47
CA GLU A 81 -38.29 20.88 -2.48
C GLU A 81 -39.64 20.40 -2.99
N ILE A 82 -39.79 19.09 -3.10
CA ILE A 82 -40.97 18.41 -3.63
C ILE A 82 -41.44 17.33 -2.68
N SER A 83 -42.72 16.96 -2.78
CA SER A 83 -43.24 15.82 -2.03
C SER A 83 -42.72 14.48 -2.59
N LYS A 84 -42.86 13.40 -1.82
CA LYS A 84 -42.48 12.05 -2.27
C LYS A 84 -43.29 11.62 -3.50
N GLU A 85 -44.57 11.98 -3.55
CA GLU A 85 -45.45 11.71 -4.69
C GLU A 85 -44.99 12.45 -5.96
N GLU A 86 -44.65 13.71 -5.82
CA GLU A 86 -44.13 14.52 -6.94
C GLU A 86 -42.78 13.95 -7.43
N ALA A 87 -41.89 13.50 -6.51
CA ALA A 87 -40.62 12.88 -6.87
C ALA A 87 -40.82 11.56 -7.62
N LEU A 88 -41.73 10.70 -7.17
CA LEU A 88 -42.06 9.44 -7.84
C LEU A 88 -42.61 9.67 -9.26
N GLU A 89 -43.46 10.69 -9.46
CA GLU A 89 -43.96 11.04 -10.80
C GLU A 89 -42.88 11.65 -11.69
N MET A 90 -42.00 12.52 -11.13
CA MET A 90 -40.91 13.16 -11.86
C MET A 90 -39.89 12.13 -12.39
N PHE A 91 -39.55 11.12 -11.59
CA PHE A 91 -38.55 10.12 -11.91
C PHE A 91 -39.15 8.76 -12.31
N LYS A 92 -40.42 8.69 -12.67
CA LYS A 92 -41.14 7.42 -12.98
C LYS A 92 -40.48 6.55 -14.05
N ASP A 93 -39.71 7.16 -14.95
CA ASP A 93 -39.03 6.47 -16.04
C ASP A 93 -37.57 6.08 -15.67
N ASP A 94 -37.10 6.39 -14.45
CA ASP A 94 -35.77 6.05 -13.98
C ASP A 94 -35.82 5.09 -12.79
N PRO A 95 -35.64 3.77 -13.00
CA PRO A 95 -35.75 2.76 -11.94
C PRO A 95 -34.73 2.95 -10.82
N TYR A 96 -33.59 3.57 -11.11
CA TYR A 96 -32.55 3.83 -10.12
C TYR A 96 -32.93 4.96 -9.16
N LYS A 97 -33.59 6.00 -9.68
CA LYS A 97 -34.12 7.10 -8.84
C LYS A 97 -35.33 6.65 -8.04
N LEU A 98 -36.23 5.83 -8.62
CA LEU A 98 -37.35 5.24 -7.88
C LEU A 98 -36.87 4.42 -6.71
N ASP A 99 -35.87 3.55 -6.88
CA ASP A 99 -35.27 2.76 -5.80
C ASP A 99 -34.66 3.63 -4.70
N LEU A 100 -34.02 4.76 -5.04
CA LEU A 100 -33.51 5.71 -4.05
C LEU A 100 -34.62 6.38 -3.24
N ILE A 101 -35.71 6.80 -3.91
CA ILE A 101 -36.87 7.45 -3.27
C ILE A 101 -37.60 6.46 -2.35
N GLU A 102 -37.78 5.20 -2.77
CA GLU A 102 -38.45 4.16 -2.00
C GLU A 102 -37.70 3.82 -0.69
N ARG A 103 -36.39 3.93 -0.69
CA ARG A 103 -35.53 3.67 0.48
C ARG A 103 -35.42 4.82 1.47
N MET A 104 -35.94 6.00 1.13
CA MET A 104 -35.95 7.13 2.05
C MET A 104 -36.90 6.83 3.21
N ASP A 105 -36.53 7.30 4.42
CA ASP A 105 -37.31 7.12 5.64
C ASP A 105 -38.76 7.61 5.41
N GLU A 106 -39.74 6.87 5.92
CA GLU A 106 -41.16 7.24 5.85
C GLU A 106 -41.44 8.60 6.51
N ASN A 107 -40.56 9.07 7.39
CA ASN A 107 -40.63 10.38 8.04
C ASN A 107 -40.02 11.52 7.18
N GLU A 108 -39.30 11.20 6.09
CA GLU A 108 -38.76 12.18 5.16
C GLU A 108 -39.86 12.62 4.17
N THR A 109 -40.65 13.62 4.57
CA THR A 109 -41.80 14.11 3.79
C THR A 109 -41.41 15.08 2.66
N VAL A 110 -40.21 15.64 2.69
CA VAL A 110 -39.71 16.60 1.72
C VAL A 110 -38.41 16.10 1.07
N ILE A 111 -38.43 16.00 -0.24
CA ILE A 111 -37.31 15.55 -1.06
C ILE A 111 -36.70 16.73 -1.80
N SER A 112 -35.37 16.86 -1.75
CA SER A 112 -34.69 17.92 -2.52
C SER A 112 -34.22 17.41 -3.88
N CYS A 113 -34.44 18.25 -4.89
CA CYS A 113 -33.93 18.10 -6.25
C CYS A 113 -33.17 19.35 -6.66
N TYR A 114 -32.24 19.22 -7.58
CA TYR A 114 -31.50 20.34 -8.14
C TYR A 114 -31.62 20.35 -9.65
N SER A 115 -32.02 21.52 -10.18
CA SER A 115 -32.18 21.74 -11.62
C SER A 115 -31.11 22.66 -12.17
N GLN A 116 -30.58 22.34 -13.34
CA GLN A 116 -29.67 23.17 -14.11
C GLN A 116 -30.06 23.10 -15.61
N GLY A 117 -30.59 24.19 -16.12
CA GLY A 117 -31.13 24.19 -17.49
C GLY A 117 -32.28 23.20 -17.67
N ASP A 118 -32.08 22.23 -18.53
CA ASP A 118 -33.04 21.16 -18.87
C ASP A 118 -32.79 19.84 -18.11
N PHE A 119 -31.86 19.84 -17.18
CA PHE A 119 -31.54 18.66 -16.37
C PHE A 119 -31.93 18.86 -14.91
N THR A 120 -32.62 17.89 -14.34
CA THR A 120 -32.99 17.85 -12.92
C THR A 120 -32.57 16.52 -12.32
N ASP A 121 -31.95 16.57 -11.14
CA ASP A 121 -31.51 15.38 -10.42
C ASP A 121 -31.94 15.36 -8.97
N LEU A 122 -32.16 14.16 -8.45
CA LEU A 122 -32.41 13.89 -7.02
C LEU A 122 -31.11 14.07 -6.25
N CYS A 123 -31.05 15.04 -5.32
CA CYS A 123 -29.82 15.37 -4.66
C CYS A 123 -30.06 16.06 -3.31
N ARG A 124 -29.21 15.78 -2.30
CA ARG A 124 -29.26 16.39 -0.97
C ARG A 124 -28.55 17.74 -0.89
N GLY A 125 -27.77 18.11 -1.87
CA GLY A 125 -27.14 19.42 -1.95
C GLY A 125 -25.62 19.43 -1.77
N GLY A 126 -25.11 20.65 -1.60
CA GLY A 126 -23.70 20.96 -1.73
C GLY A 126 -23.36 21.27 -3.19
N HIS A 127 -23.81 22.45 -3.69
CA HIS A 127 -23.57 22.88 -5.07
C HIS A 127 -23.03 24.31 -5.13
N VAL A 128 -22.38 24.65 -6.24
CA VAL A 128 -22.05 26.03 -6.62
C VAL A 128 -23.28 26.73 -7.18
N ASP A 129 -23.25 28.07 -7.29
CA ASP A 129 -24.39 28.87 -7.75
C ASP A 129 -24.72 28.65 -9.23
N THR A 130 -23.70 28.44 -10.05
CA THR A 130 -23.86 28.31 -11.51
C THR A 130 -22.94 27.24 -12.10
N VAL A 131 -23.40 26.54 -13.13
CA VAL A 131 -22.57 25.56 -13.88
C VAL A 131 -21.35 26.20 -14.55
N LYS A 132 -21.28 27.54 -14.68
CA LYS A 132 -20.13 28.27 -15.21
C LYS A 132 -18.87 28.09 -14.36
N GLU A 133 -19.03 27.85 -13.08
CA GLU A 133 -17.92 27.60 -12.16
C GLU A 133 -17.23 26.27 -12.46
N CYS A 134 -17.97 25.28 -12.99
CA CYS A 134 -17.47 23.97 -13.37
C CYS A 134 -16.73 23.94 -14.72
N LYS A 135 -16.06 25.00 -15.15
CA LYS A 135 -15.41 25.10 -16.47
C LYS A 135 -14.07 24.38 -16.57
N ASN A 136 -13.36 24.24 -15.44
CA ASN A 136 -12.02 23.66 -15.39
C ASN A 136 -12.12 22.21 -14.88
N PHE A 137 -12.48 21.29 -15.78
CA PHE A 137 -12.67 19.87 -15.47
C PHE A 137 -11.90 18.97 -16.43
N LYS A 138 -11.73 17.73 -16.00
CA LYS A 138 -11.22 16.63 -16.82
C LYS A 138 -11.94 15.33 -16.46
N LEU A 139 -12.39 14.58 -17.46
CA LEU A 139 -12.81 13.20 -17.28
C LEU A 139 -11.57 12.30 -17.29
N LEU A 140 -11.43 11.46 -16.26
CA LEU A 140 -10.18 10.74 -15.98
C LEU A 140 -10.18 9.31 -16.52
N LYS A 141 -11.27 8.59 -16.26
CA LYS A 141 -11.43 7.18 -16.64
C LYS A 141 -12.90 6.78 -16.60
N PHE A 142 -13.18 5.60 -17.15
CA PHE A 142 -14.48 4.95 -17.01
C PHE A 142 -14.30 3.47 -16.67
N SER A 143 -15.33 2.86 -16.09
CA SER A 143 -15.34 1.43 -15.72
C SER A 143 -16.78 0.92 -15.62
N GLY A 144 -16.97 -0.40 -15.65
CA GLY A 144 -18.20 -1.01 -15.19
C GLY A 144 -18.31 -0.99 -13.66
N ALA A 145 -19.53 -0.82 -13.15
CA ALA A 145 -19.82 -0.92 -11.72
C ALA A 145 -21.15 -1.65 -11.52
N TYR A 146 -21.18 -2.69 -10.70
CA TYR A 146 -22.42 -3.38 -10.39
C TYR A 146 -23.36 -2.49 -9.57
N TRP A 147 -24.61 -2.40 -9.98
CA TRP A 147 -25.62 -1.66 -9.24
C TRP A 147 -25.72 -2.18 -7.81
N LYS A 148 -25.63 -1.28 -6.81
CA LYS A 148 -25.60 -1.59 -5.38
C LYS A 148 -24.38 -2.44 -4.95
N GLY A 149 -23.37 -2.57 -5.78
CA GLY A 149 -22.21 -3.42 -5.48
C GLY A 149 -22.45 -4.92 -5.52
N ASP A 150 -23.63 -5.35 -5.94
CA ASP A 150 -24.02 -6.77 -6.04
C ASP A 150 -23.73 -7.28 -7.45
N THR A 151 -22.90 -8.31 -7.56
CA THR A 151 -22.50 -8.94 -8.83
C THR A 151 -23.66 -9.59 -9.61
N ASN A 152 -24.80 -9.83 -8.96
CA ASN A 152 -26.01 -10.34 -9.59
C ASN A 152 -26.84 -9.23 -10.26
N ASN A 153 -26.56 -7.97 -9.97
CA ASN A 153 -27.26 -6.83 -10.53
C ASN A 153 -26.63 -6.36 -11.85
N LYS A 154 -27.37 -5.49 -12.57
CA LYS A 154 -26.91 -4.89 -13.81
C LYS A 154 -25.60 -4.11 -13.63
N VAL A 155 -24.71 -4.20 -14.62
CA VAL A 155 -23.49 -3.40 -14.68
C VAL A 155 -23.83 -2.03 -15.24
N LEU A 156 -23.58 -0.97 -14.48
CA LEU A 156 -23.68 0.42 -14.88
C LEU A 156 -22.34 0.91 -15.43
N GLN A 157 -22.36 1.97 -16.23
CA GLN A 157 -21.17 2.69 -16.69
C GLN A 157 -20.80 3.75 -15.68
N ARG A 158 -19.62 3.66 -15.08
CA ARG A 158 -19.10 4.64 -14.12
C ARG A 158 -18.06 5.51 -14.79
N ILE A 159 -18.30 6.82 -14.86
CA ILE A 159 -17.36 7.81 -15.39
C ILE A 159 -16.81 8.63 -14.25
N TYR A 160 -15.47 8.74 -14.17
CA TYR A 160 -14.76 9.53 -13.18
C TYR A 160 -14.30 10.86 -13.75
N GLY A 161 -14.37 11.90 -12.94
CA GLY A 161 -13.90 13.22 -13.31
C GLY A 161 -13.37 14.02 -12.12
N VAL A 162 -12.79 15.16 -12.44
CA VAL A 162 -12.30 16.14 -11.47
C VAL A 162 -12.59 17.54 -11.97
N CYS A 163 -12.90 18.44 -11.06
CA CYS A 163 -13.06 19.86 -11.34
C CYS A 163 -12.32 20.70 -10.30
N LEU A 164 -11.59 21.71 -10.76
CA LEU A 164 -10.82 22.62 -9.92
C LEU A 164 -11.14 24.09 -10.23
N PRO A 165 -10.94 25.02 -9.28
CA PRO A 165 -11.32 26.42 -9.46
C PRO A 165 -10.63 27.09 -10.64
N THR A 166 -9.36 26.78 -10.88
CA THR A 166 -8.55 27.38 -11.95
C THR A 166 -7.98 26.31 -12.90
N GLU A 167 -7.61 26.74 -14.11
CA GLU A 167 -6.96 25.87 -15.09
C GLU A 167 -5.54 25.47 -14.64
N GLU A 168 -4.86 26.37 -13.96
CA GLU A 168 -3.53 26.10 -13.39
C GLU A 168 -3.59 25.00 -12.33
N GLU A 169 -4.55 25.06 -11.41
CA GLU A 169 -4.75 24.04 -10.39
C GLU A 169 -5.14 22.68 -11.03
N LEU A 170 -6.00 22.69 -12.05
CA LEU A 170 -6.36 21.49 -12.77
C LEU A 170 -5.14 20.85 -13.46
N ASN A 171 -4.33 21.64 -14.15
CA ASN A 171 -3.13 21.15 -14.83
C ASN A 171 -2.11 20.60 -13.83
N ALA A 172 -1.89 21.28 -12.69
CA ALA A 172 -1.02 20.80 -11.63
C ALA A 172 -1.50 19.46 -11.06
N TYR A 173 -2.81 19.35 -10.78
CA TYR A 173 -3.40 18.10 -10.28
C TYR A 173 -3.31 16.95 -11.31
N LEU A 174 -3.53 17.22 -12.60
CA LEU A 174 -3.37 16.21 -13.65
C LEU A 174 -1.92 15.75 -13.78
N GLN A 175 -0.96 16.66 -13.59
CA GLN A 175 0.46 16.30 -13.56
C GLN A 175 0.79 15.42 -12.35
N GLU A 176 0.28 15.74 -11.15
CA GLU A 176 0.42 14.88 -9.97
C GLU A 176 -0.16 13.48 -10.20
N LEU A 177 -1.33 13.38 -10.84
CA LEU A 177 -1.94 12.09 -11.16
C LEU A 177 -1.09 11.27 -12.15
N GLU A 178 -0.48 11.92 -13.14
CA GLU A 178 0.40 11.23 -14.09
C GLU A 178 1.69 10.78 -13.42
N GLU A 179 2.30 11.63 -12.60
CA GLU A 179 3.47 11.26 -11.79
C GLU A 179 3.15 10.10 -10.84
N ALA A 180 1.96 10.10 -10.21
CA ALA A 180 1.52 9.00 -9.36
C ALA A 180 1.38 7.68 -10.15
N LYS A 181 0.85 7.71 -11.38
CA LYS A 181 0.78 6.51 -12.23
C LYS A 181 2.17 5.98 -12.61
N GLU A 182 3.12 6.89 -12.92
CA GLU A 182 4.50 6.50 -13.23
C GLU A 182 5.22 5.92 -12.01
N ARG A 183 4.81 6.29 -10.79
CA ARG A 183 5.32 5.76 -9.52
C ARG A 183 4.62 4.47 -9.06
N ASP A 184 3.50 4.08 -9.65
CA ASP A 184 2.73 2.93 -9.21
C ASP A 184 3.57 1.64 -9.27
N HIS A 185 3.73 0.97 -8.12
CA HIS A 185 4.51 -0.28 -8.02
C HIS A 185 4.01 -1.39 -8.95
N ARG A 186 2.74 -1.35 -9.39
CA ARG A 186 2.18 -2.34 -10.33
C ARG A 186 2.79 -2.16 -11.72
N LYS A 187 2.96 -0.90 -12.16
CA LYS A 187 3.64 -0.56 -13.42
C LYS A 187 5.14 -0.84 -13.31
N ILE A 188 5.79 -0.29 -12.29
CA ILE A 188 7.23 -0.46 -12.06
C ILE A 188 7.57 -1.95 -11.90
N GLY A 189 6.80 -2.68 -11.11
CA GLY A 189 7.00 -4.11 -10.87
C GLY A 189 6.92 -4.95 -12.16
N LYS A 190 6.00 -4.59 -13.07
CA LYS A 190 5.91 -5.21 -14.40
C LYS A 190 7.12 -4.85 -15.27
N ASP A 191 7.46 -3.57 -15.37
CA ASP A 191 8.54 -3.07 -16.23
C ASP A 191 9.91 -3.62 -15.81
N LEU A 192 10.13 -3.77 -14.49
CA LEU A 192 11.37 -4.31 -13.93
C LEU A 192 11.39 -5.85 -13.77
N GLY A 193 10.30 -6.54 -14.08
CA GLY A 193 10.19 -7.99 -13.91
C GLY A 193 10.29 -8.43 -12.44
N ILE A 194 9.61 -7.73 -11.54
CA ILE A 194 9.64 -8.00 -10.09
C ILE A 194 8.66 -9.12 -9.74
N TYR A 195 7.41 -9.03 -10.17
CA TYR A 195 6.39 -10.02 -9.87
C TYR A 195 5.36 -10.12 -10.98
N MET A 196 4.58 -11.20 -10.93
CA MET A 196 3.42 -11.38 -11.80
C MET A 196 2.23 -11.92 -11.01
N MET A 197 1.04 -11.67 -11.53
CA MET A 197 -0.23 -12.26 -11.08
C MET A 197 -0.80 -13.14 -12.19
N SER A 198 -1.52 -14.19 -11.82
CA SER A 198 -2.22 -15.07 -12.76
C SER A 198 -3.56 -15.52 -12.17
N ASP A 199 -4.62 -15.48 -12.97
CA ASP A 199 -5.94 -15.99 -12.56
C ASP A 199 -5.92 -17.51 -12.32
N LEU A 200 -5.00 -18.25 -12.96
CA LEU A 200 -4.81 -19.68 -12.70
C LEU A 200 -4.24 -19.97 -11.30
N VAL A 201 -3.42 -19.06 -10.77
CA VAL A 201 -2.90 -19.17 -9.39
C VAL A 201 -3.91 -18.62 -8.40
N GLY A 202 -4.55 -17.52 -8.74
CA GLY A 202 -5.57 -16.87 -7.94
C GLY A 202 -5.29 -15.38 -7.67
N ARG A 203 -6.35 -14.64 -7.43
CA ARG A 203 -6.26 -13.19 -7.15
C ARG A 203 -5.64 -12.93 -5.79
N GLY A 204 -4.70 -11.98 -5.74
CA GLY A 204 -3.99 -11.62 -4.50
C GLY A 204 -2.91 -12.63 -4.10
N LEU A 205 -2.45 -13.46 -5.04
CA LEU A 205 -1.38 -14.43 -4.85
C LEU A 205 -0.21 -14.09 -5.78
N PRO A 206 0.71 -13.18 -5.38
CA PRO A 206 1.83 -12.77 -6.20
C PRO A 206 2.86 -13.89 -6.38
N MET A 207 3.44 -13.96 -7.58
CA MET A 207 4.60 -14.79 -7.88
C MET A 207 5.78 -13.87 -8.16
N TYR A 208 6.82 -13.95 -7.33
CA TYR A 208 8.04 -13.17 -7.54
C TYR A 208 8.88 -13.80 -8.67
N LEU A 209 9.23 -12.95 -9.63
CA LEU A 209 10.14 -13.29 -10.72
C LEU A 209 11.61 -13.21 -10.22
N PRO A 210 12.61 -13.62 -11.00
CA PRO A 210 14.00 -13.64 -10.55
C PRO A 210 14.50 -12.31 -9.98
N ASN A 211 14.17 -11.17 -10.61
CA ASN A 211 14.54 -9.86 -10.12
C ASN A 211 13.85 -9.53 -8.78
N GLY A 212 12.57 -9.87 -8.68
CA GLY A 212 11.80 -9.67 -7.47
C GLY A 212 12.26 -10.55 -6.33
N PHE A 213 12.57 -11.81 -6.60
CA PHE A 213 13.13 -12.70 -5.58
C PHE A 213 14.49 -12.22 -5.08
N THR A 214 15.33 -11.69 -5.98
CA THR A 214 16.61 -11.09 -5.57
C THR A 214 16.41 -9.93 -4.60
N LEU A 215 15.52 -8.99 -4.93
CA LEU A 215 15.19 -7.85 -4.06
C LEU A 215 14.61 -8.32 -2.73
N TRP A 216 13.68 -9.27 -2.77
CA TRP A 216 13.05 -9.86 -1.59
C TRP A 216 14.08 -10.50 -0.66
N ASN A 217 14.96 -11.33 -1.21
CA ASN A 217 16.01 -12.02 -0.45
C ASN A 217 17.05 -11.06 0.16
N LEU A 218 17.38 -9.98 -0.55
CA LEU A 218 18.29 -8.94 -0.04
C LEU A 218 17.68 -8.22 1.16
N LEU A 219 16.41 -7.84 1.10
CA LEU A 219 15.72 -7.20 2.22
C LEU A 219 15.54 -8.15 3.41
N GLU A 220 15.20 -9.41 3.15
CA GLU A 220 15.12 -10.44 4.19
C GLU A 220 16.45 -10.63 4.91
N THR A 221 17.53 -10.81 4.14
CA THR A 221 18.89 -10.99 4.69
C THR A 221 19.32 -9.75 5.48
N TYR A 222 19.06 -8.56 4.94
CA TYR A 222 19.38 -7.29 5.57
C TYR A 222 18.74 -7.15 6.96
N ILE A 223 17.43 -7.38 7.06
CA ILE A 223 16.74 -7.22 8.35
C ILE A 223 17.10 -8.32 9.32
N ARG A 224 17.24 -9.57 8.86
CA ARG A 224 17.65 -10.69 9.67
C ARG A 224 19.03 -10.49 10.31
N ASP A 225 20.01 -9.97 9.55
CA ASP A 225 21.35 -9.66 10.06
C ASP A 225 21.32 -8.60 11.16
N LYS A 226 20.46 -7.57 11.01
CA LYS A 226 20.28 -6.53 12.04
C LYS A 226 19.67 -7.08 13.32
N GLU A 227 18.68 -7.94 13.17
CA GLU A 227 17.99 -8.59 14.27
C GLU A 227 18.92 -9.54 15.04
N ILE A 228 19.67 -10.39 14.36
CA ILE A 228 20.66 -11.30 14.99
C ILE A 228 21.68 -10.48 15.80
N LYS A 229 22.21 -9.39 15.27
CA LYS A 229 23.15 -8.51 15.98
C LYS A 229 22.57 -7.86 17.24
N ARG A 230 21.24 -7.79 17.34
CA ARG A 230 20.49 -7.29 18.51
C ARG A 230 19.98 -8.40 19.43
N GLY A 231 20.44 -9.64 19.22
CA GLY A 231 20.09 -10.78 20.06
C GLY A 231 18.69 -11.37 19.81
N TYR A 232 18.13 -11.15 18.60
CA TYR A 232 16.93 -11.87 18.17
C TYR A 232 17.31 -13.28 17.72
N VAL A 233 16.47 -14.26 18.07
CA VAL A 233 16.57 -15.64 17.62
C VAL A 233 15.52 -15.90 16.53
N HIS A 234 15.95 -16.41 15.38
CA HIS A 234 15.06 -16.69 14.27
C HIS A 234 14.54 -18.10 14.33
N VAL A 235 13.24 -18.24 14.07
CA VAL A 235 12.52 -19.51 14.01
C VAL A 235 11.76 -19.63 12.70
N GLN A 236 11.17 -20.80 12.46
CA GLN A 236 10.24 -21.04 11.37
C GLN A 236 9.09 -21.90 11.86
N THR A 237 7.87 -21.44 11.65
CA THR A 237 6.64 -22.13 12.03
C THR A 237 5.76 -22.41 10.81
N PRO A 238 4.87 -23.42 10.86
CA PRO A 238 4.04 -23.79 9.70
C PRO A 238 2.97 -22.72 9.42
N PRO A 239 2.63 -22.48 8.13
CA PRO A 239 1.56 -21.54 7.75
C PRO A 239 0.15 -22.07 8.00
N LEU A 240 0.03 -23.24 8.56
CA LEU A 240 -1.20 -23.99 8.85
C LEU A 240 -1.23 -24.31 10.35
N GLY A 241 -2.36 -24.13 11.00
CA GLY A 241 -2.52 -24.45 12.41
C GLY A 241 -3.86 -25.12 12.70
N ASN A 242 -3.90 -25.94 13.76
CA ASN A 242 -5.15 -26.49 14.27
C ASN A 242 -6.06 -25.35 14.76
N VAL A 243 -7.35 -25.45 14.50
CA VAL A 243 -8.35 -24.43 14.86
C VAL A 243 -8.34 -24.10 16.36
N ASN A 244 -8.02 -25.08 17.21
CA ASN A 244 -7.95 -24.86 18.66
C ASN A 244 -6.87 -23.85 19.06
N LEU A 245 -5.77 -23.75 18.31
CA LEU A 245 -4.75 -22.72 18.50
C LEU A 245 -5.34 -21.32 18.39
N TYR A 246 -6.23 -21.10 17.42
CA TYR A 246 -6.88 -19.81 17.14
C TYR A 246 -8.13 -19.58 18.01
N LYS A 247 -8.75 -20.64 18.55
CA LYS A 247 -9.74 -20.52 19.63
C LYS A 247 -9.07 -20.03 20.91
N THR A 248 -7.95 -20.65 21.30
CA THR A 248 -7.20 -20.27 22.53
C THR A 248 -6.74 -18.81 22.45
N SER A 249 -6.18 -18.38 21.33
CA SER A 249 -5.71 -17.01 21.15
C SER A 249 -6.84 -15.99 21.00
N GLY A 250 -8.06 -16.40 20.66
CA GLY A 250 -9.21 -15.51 20.40
C GLY A 250 -9.27 -14.98 18.96
N HIS A 251 -8.35 -15.36 18.08
CA HIS A 251 -8.38 -14.90 16.67
C HIS A 251 -9.65 -15.40 15.96
N LEU A 252 -10.12 -16.58 16.25
CA LEU A 252 -11.33 -17.13 15.63
C LEU A 252 -12.59 -16.33 16.01
N GLU A 253 -12.59 -15.66 17.16
CA GLU A 253 -13.70 -14.82 17.63
C GLU A 253 -13.62 -13.39 17.07
N HIS A 254 -12.44 -12.77 17.14
CA HIS A 254 -12.27 -11.34 16.82
C HIS A 254 -11.74 -11.07 15.40
N TYR A 255 -11.28 -12.09 14.68
CA TYR A 255 -10.59 -11.93 13.39
C TYR A 255 -11.13 -12.86 12.29
N LYS A 256 -12.27 -13.52 12.54
CA LYS A 256 -12.86 -14.56 11.68
C LYS A 256 -13.06 -14.11 10.23
N ASP A 257 -13.50 -12.88 10.02
CA ASP A 257 -13.81 -12.34 8.68
C ASP A 257 -12.57 -12.19 7.79
N ALA A 258 -11.39 -12.10 8.41
CA ALA A 258 -10.11 -12.04 7.70
C ALA A 258 -9.40 -13.41 7.62
N MET A 259 -10.02 -14.49 8.08
CA MET A 259 -9.46 -15.84 8.03
C MET A 259 -10.02 -16.63 6.83
N PHE A 260 -9.17 -17.45 6.23
CA PHE A 260 -9.64 -18.44 5.25
C PHE A 260 -10.57 -19.46 5.91
N PRO A 261 -11.47 -20.11 5.14
CA PRO A 261 -12.36 -21.13 5.67
C PRO A 261 -11.60 -22.27 6.35
N ILE A 262 -12.21 -22.82 7.40
CA ILE A 262 -11.68 -24.00 8.10
C ILE A 262 -11.68 -25.20 7.15
N MET A 263 -10.61 -25.96 7.18
CA MET A 263 -10.41 -27.18 6.40
C MET A 263 -10.54 -28.39 7.33
N GLN A 264 -11.36 -29.37 6.94
CA GLN A 264 -11.44 -30.66 7.63
C GLN A 264 -10.39 -31.60 7.03
N VAL A 265 -9.52 -32.14 7.87
CA VAL A 265 -8.51 -33.13 7.49
C VAL A 265 -8.60 -34.29 8.48
N GLU A 266 -9.13 -35.43 8.03
CA GLU A 266 -9.43 -36.59 8.88
C GLU A 266 -10.37 -36.19 10.03
N ASP A 267 -9.95 -36.30 11.28
CA ASP A 267 -10.68 -35.93 12.50
C ASP A 267 -10.26 -34.57 13.10
N GLU A 268 -9.40 -33.82 12.41
CA GLU A 268 -8.89 -32.52 12.84
C GLU A 268 -9.34 -31.38 11.93
N GLU A 269 -9.49 -30.20 12.53
CA GLU A 269 -9.80 -28.96 11.83
C GLU A 269 -8.56 -28.06 11.76
N TYR A 270 -8.22 -27.62 10.55
CA TYR A 270 -7.10 -26.73 10.28
C TYR A 270 -7.54 -25.42 9.63
N VAL A 271 -6.73 -24.40 9.79
CA VAL A 271 -6.90 -23.11 9.11
C VAL A 271 -5.55 -22.54 8.69
N LEU A 272 -5.53 -21.84 7.55
CA LEU A 272 -4.38 -21.01 7.17
C LEU A 272 -4.24 -19.89 8.19
N ARG A 273 -3.04 -19.71 8.73
CA ARG A 273 -2.80 -18.73 9.78
C ARG A 273 -2.93 -17.30 9.27
N PRO A 274 -3.72 -16.45 9.93
CA PRO A 274 -3.77 -15.01 9.63
C PRO A 274 -2.61 -14.24 10.26
N MET A 275 -2.00 -14.83 11.30
CA MET A 275 -0.88 -14.32 12.11
C MET A 275 -0.14 -15.48 12.76
N ASN A 276 1.16 -15.34 12.97
CA ASN A 276 2.02 -16.37 13.57
C ASN A 276 2.14 -16.27 15.09
N CYS A 277 1.64 -15.21 15.74
CA CYS A 277 1.78 -15.01 17.19
C CYS A 277 1.37 -16.22 18.04
N PRO A 278 0.25 -16.95 17.77
CA PRO A 278 -0.10 -18.13 18.58
C PRO A 278 0.97 -19.23 18.54
N HIS A 279 1.67 -19.39 17.42
CA HIS A 279 2.77 -20.37 17.30
C HIS A 279 3.94 -20.01 18.21
N HIS A 280 4.33 -18.72 18.27
CA HIS A 280 5.41 -18.27 19.14
C HIS A 280 5.04 -18.41 20.63
N MET A 281 3.76 -18.24 21.00
CA MET A 281 3.29 -18.53 22.37
C MET A 281 3.51 -20.00 22.73
N VAL A 282 3.16 -20.91 21.82
CA VAL A 282 3.39 -22.36 22.01
C VAL A 282 4.89 -22.67 22.09
N MET A 283 5.72 -22.05 21.24
CA MET A 283 7.17 -22.22 21.30
C MET A 283 7.76 -21.77 22.63
N TYR A 284 7.34 -20.61 23.14
CA TYR A 284 7.76 -20.14 24.47
C TYR A 284 7.40 -21.16 25.57
N SER A 285 6.20 -21.74 25.53
CA SER A 285 5.75 -22.72 26.53
C SER A 285 6.48 -24.06 26.51
N ASN A 286 7.30 -24.33 25.48
CA ASN A 286 8.04 -25.58 25.34
C ASN A 286 9.16 -25.75 26.38
N GLU A 287 9.61 -24.65 27.00
CA GLU A 287 10.69 -24.64 27.97
C GLU A 287 10.29 -23.89 29.24
N LEU A 288 11.01 -24.15 30.33
CA LEU A 288 10.85 -23.40 31.58
C LEU A 288 11.74 -22.16 31.53
N HIS A 289 11.14 -21.01 31.77
CA HIS A 289 11.84 -19.73 31.75
C HIS A 289 11.95 -19.12 33.16
N SER A 290 12.99 -18.37 33.36
CA SER A 290 13.23 -17.50 34.54
C SER A 290 13.38 -16.04 34.05
N TYR A 291 13.34 -15.10 34.98
CA TYR A 291 13.60 -13.69 34.68
C TYR A 291 14.98 -13.44 34.04
N ARG A 292 15.93 -14.38 34.17
CA ARG A 292 17.28 -14.29 33.58
C ARG A 292 17.29 -14.62 32.09
N ASP A 293 16.29 -15.36 31.63
CA ASP A 293 16.13 -15.76 30.24
C ASP A 293 15.39 -14.69 29.42
N LEU A 294 14.84 -13.67 30.13
CA LEU A 294 14.12 -12.56 29.53
C LEU A 294 14.99 -11.28 29.43
N PRO A 295 14.87 -10.47 28.38
CA PRO A 295 13.91 -10.62 27.28
C PRO A 295 14.29 -11.70 26.28
N LEU A 296 13.32 -12.52 25.88
CA LEU A 296 13.46 -13.50 24.79
C LEU A 296 12.80 -12.94 23.52
N ARG A 297 13.57 -12.73 22.46
CA ARG A 297 13.14 -12.11 21.21
C ARG A 297 13.07 -13.16 20.11
N ILE A 298 11.87 -13.68 19.83
CA ILE A 298 11.62 -14.71 18.79
C ILE A 298 11.16 -14.02 17.52
N ALA A 299 11.98 -14.08 16.45
CA ALA A 299 11.71 -13.46 15.16
C ALA A 299 11.45 -14.50 14.07
N GLU A 300 10.62 -14.15 13.11
CA GLU A 300 10.31 -15.00 11.94
C GLU A 300 9.98 -14.11 10.74
N ILE A 301 10.46 -14.50 9.55
CA ILE A 301 9.86 -14.01 8.30
C ILE A 301 8.66 -14.91 8.02
N ALA A 302 7.54 -14.53 8.63
CA ALA A 302 6.37 -15.37 8.74
C ALA A 302 5.48 -15.30 7.50
N ARG A 303 5.17 -16.43 6.89
CA ARG A 303 4.19 -16.50 5.80
C ARG A 303 2.78 -16.61 6.39
N ASP A 304 2.00 -15.57 6.23
CA ASP A 304 0.62 -15.47 6.70
C ASP A 304 -0.37 -15.38 5.55
N CYS A 305 -1.62 -15.73 5.82
CA CYS A 305 -2.71 -15.78 4.84
C CYS A 305 -3.94 -15.05 5.39
N ARG A 306 -4.43 -14.03 4.67
CA ARG A 306 -5.64 -13.31 5.04
C ARG A 306 -6.67 -13.33 3.93
N TYR A 307 -7.92 -13.55 4.30
CA TYR A 307 -9.04 -13.47 3.37
C TYR A 307 -9.36 -12.01 3.08
N GLU A 308 -8.68 -11.47 2.08
CA GLU A 308 -8.93 -10.12 1.58
C GLU A 308 -10.01 -10.17 0.49
N SER A 309 -10.97 -9.24 0.54
CA SER A 309 -11.97 -9.11 -0.52
C SER A 309 -11.30 -8.72 -1.85
N SER A 310 -11.88 -9.15 -2.97
CA SER A 310 -11.29 -8.86 -4.30
C SER A 310 -11.16 -7.36 -4.59
N GLY A 311 -12.05 -6.53 -4.01
CA GLY A 311 -12.03 -5.08 -4.18
C GLY A 311 -10.96 -4.37 -3.35
N SER A 312 -10.43 -5.02 -2.30
CA SER A 312 -9.37 -4.45 -1.45
C SER A 312 -7.95 -4.80 -1.92
N LEU A 313 -7.82 -5.73 -2.88
CA LEU A 313 -6.50 -6.14 -3.39
C LEU A 313 -5.82 -5.01 -4.18
N LYS A 314 -4.51 -4.78 -3.93
CA LYS A 314 -3.74 -3.73 -4.58
C LYS A 314 -2.31 -4.18 -4.85
N GLY A 315 -2.03 -4.71 -6.06
CA GLY A 315 -0.72 -5.20 -6.44
C GLY A 315 -0.10 -6.12 -5.38
N ILE A 316 1.13 -5.82 -4.94
CA ILE A 316 1.79 -6.49 -3.79
C ILE A 316 1.70 -5.68 -2.49
N GLU A 317 1.05 -4.52 -2.48
CA GLU A 317 0.79 -3.74 -1.27
C GLU A 317 -0.25 -4.42 -0.37
N ARG A 318 -1.32 -5.01 -0.98
CA ARG A 318 -2.36 -5.73 -0.26
C ARG A 318 -2.73 -7.02 -0.98
N VAL A 319 -2.35 -8.13 -0.39
CA VAL A 319 -2.39 -9.48 -0.96
C VAL A 319 -3.04 -10.47 0.00
N ARG A 320 -3.37 -11.67 -0.47
CA ARG A 320 -3.96 -12.74 0.35
C ARG A 320 -2.94 -13.62 1.05
N THR A 321 -1.71 -13.69 0.53
CA THR A 321 -0.58 -14.35 1.17
C THR A 321 0.64 -13.44 1.10
N PHE A 322 1.32 -13.29 2.20
CA PHE A 322 2.45 -12.37 2.37
C PHE A 322 3.46 -12.91 3.36
N CYS A 323 4.67 -12.34 3.34
CA CYS A 323 5.68 -12.65 4.35
C CYS A 323 5.90 -11.43 5.25
N GLN A 324 5.63 -11.59 6.54
CA GLN A 324 5.80 -10.52 7.54
C GLN A 324 7.14 -10.65 8.25
N ASN A 325 7.87 -9.54 8.39
CA ASN A 325 9.03 -9.45 9.27
C ASN A 325 8.56 -9.32 10.72
N ASP A 326 8.15 -10.42 11.30
CA ASP A 326 7.48 -10.46 12.59
C ASP A 326 8.38 -10.90 13.73
N CYS A 327 8.07 -10.45 14.93
CA CYS A 327 8.74 -10.88 16.16
C CYS A 327 7.85 -10.69 17.36
N HIS A 328 8.05 -11.58 18.34
CA HIS A 328 7.42 -11.55 19.65
C HIS A 328 8.51 -11.50 20.71
N ILE A 329 8.57 -10.39 21.46
CA ILE A 329 9.52 -10.17 22.53
C ILE A 329 8.80 -10.49 23.85
N PHE A 330 9.20 -11.57 24.49
CA PHE A 330 8.73 -11.96 25.82
C PHE A 330 9.60 -11.26 26.86
N CYS A 331 9.01 -10.43 27.70
CA CYS A 331 9.76 -9.63 28.67
C CYS A 331 9.03 -9.49 30.02
N THR A 332 9.75 -9.03 31.03
CA THR A 332 9.14 -8.64 32.29
C THR A 332 8.51 -7.24 32.17
N PRO A 333 7.58 -6.86 33.06
CA PRO A 333 7.00 -5.50 33.04
C PRO A 333 8.05 -4.38 33.14
N GLU A 334 9.17 -4.62 33.85
CA GLU A 334 10.26 -3.66 34.00
C GLU A 334 11.08 -3.48 32.70
N GLN A 335 11.06 -4.48 31.81
CA GLN A 335 11.81 -4.45 30.56
C GLN A 335 11.03 -3.81 29.41
N ILE A 336 9.72 -3.54 29.55
CA ILE A 336 8.86 -2.99 28.47
C ILE A 336 9.49 -1.75 27.87
N GLU A 337 9.88 -0.79 28.69
CA GLU A 337 10.42 0.50 28.24
C GLU A 337 11.69 0.32 27.39
N SER A 338 12.65 -0.46 27.89
CA SER A 338 13.91 -0.70 27.18
C SER A 338 13.72 -1.48 25.87
N GLU A 339 12.82 -2.46 25.86
CA GLU A 339 12.52 -3.25 24.65
C GLU A 339 11.76 -2.45 23.61
N PHE A 340 10.76 -1.67 24.04
CA PHE A 340 10.00 -0.80 23.16
C PHE A 340 10.92 0.26 22.51
N LYS A 341 11.78 0.90 23.31
CA LYS A 341 12.81 1.82 22.83
C LYS A 341 13.72 1.15 21.80
N GLY A 342 14.19 -0.06 22.07
CA GLY A 342 15.04 -0.82 21.14
C GLY A 342 14.36 -1.12 19.81
N VAL A 343 13.04 -1.35 19.81
CA VAL A 343 12.24 -1.51 18.58
C VAL A 343 12.15 -0.21 17.79
N VAL A 344 11.85 0.90 18.47
CA VAL A 344 11.78 2.23 17.83
C VAL A 344 13.13 2.63 17.22
N ASP A 345 14.22 2.42 17.96
CA ASP A 345 15.59 2.67 17.48
C ASP A 345 15.89 1.84 16.21
N LEU A 346 15.45 0.57 16.18
CA LEU A 346 15.64 -0.28 15.00
C LEU A 346 14.82 0.21 13.80
N ILE A 347 13.58 0.66 14.01
CA ILE A 347 12.75 1.25 12.96
C ILE A 347 13.46 2.49 12.36
N LEU A 348 13.89 3.42 13.20
CA LEU A 348 14.56 4.64 12.78
C LEU A 348 15.87 4.37 12.05
N GLU A 349 16.64 3.38 12.51
CA GLU A 349 17.88 2.95 11.83
C GLU A 349 17.59 2.41 10.43
N VAL A 350 16.61 1.51 10.31
CA VAL A 350 16.22 0.91 9.02
C VAL A 350 15.70 1.97 8.05
N TYR A 351 14.85 2.89 8.51
CA TYR A 351 14.32 3.95 7.66
C TYR A 351 15.42 4.88 7.16
N ARG A 352 16.37 5.25 8.03
CA ARG A 352 17.52 6.05 7.63
C ARG A 352 18.38 5.34 6.58
N GLU A 353 18.67 4.04 6.75
CA GLU A 353 19.50 3.26 5.82
C GLU A 353 18.80 2.95 4.50
N LEU A 354 17.47 2.85 4.50
CA LEU A 354 16.67 2.72 3.29
C LEU A 354 16.33 4.07 2.64
N GLY A 355 16.67 5.20 3.29
CA GLY A 355 16.38 6.54 2.79
C GLY A 355 14.90 6.94 2.88
N ILE A 356 14.10 6.29 3.72
CA ILE A 356 12.69 6.62 3.97
C ILE A 356 12.63 7.86 4.85
N LYS A 357 12.09 8.96 4.33
CA LYS A 357 12.09 10.28 5.00
C LYS A 357 10.71 10.75 5.45
N ASN A 358 9.67 10.40 4.67
CA ASN A 358 8.32 10.88 4.89
C ASN A 358 7.51 9.81 5.64
N TYR A 359 7.48 9.92 6.95
CA TYR A 359 6.72 9.04 7.82
C TYR A 359 6.22 9.79 9.05
N LYS A 360 5.18 9.28 9.69
CA LYS A 360 4.66 9.77 10.97
C LYS A 360 4.38 8.61 11.92
N PHE A 361 4.45 8.90 13.21
CA PHE A 361 4.10 7.95 14.25
C PHE A 361 2.65 8.17 14.69
N GLU A 362 1.91 7.08 14.82
CA GLU A 362 0.55 7.05 15.36
C GLU A 362 0.47 6.11 16.54
N LEU A 363 0.13 6.65 17.72
CA LEU A 363 -0.14 5.86 18.92
C LEU A 363 -1.63 5.54 18.97
N SER A 364 -1.96 4.29 18.68
CA SER A 364 -3.33 3.79 18.67
C SER A 364 -3.72 3.29 20.06
N LEU A 365 -4.74 3.92 20.61
CA LEU A 365 -5.26 3.70 21.94
C LEU A 365 -6.62 3.01 21.88
N ARG A 366 -7.06 2.37 22.99
CA ARG A 366 -8.42 1.86 23.08
C ARG A 366 -9.44 3.00 23.12
N ASP A 367 -10.68 2.68 22.72
CA ASP A 367 -11.85 3.44 23.12
C ASP A 367 -12.39 2.84 24.44
N PRO A 368 -12.32 3.59 25.57
CA PRO A 368 -12.80 3.07 26.85
C PRO A 368 -14.30 2.73 26.90
N GLU A 369 -15.09 3.30 25.99
CA GLU A 369 -16.54 3.06 25.88
C GLU A 369 -16.87 1.78 25.10
N ASP A 370 -15.94 1.29 24.25
CA ASP A 370 -16.12 0.03 23.52
C ASP A 370 -15.75 -1.19 24.39
N LYS A 371 -16.75 -1.72 25.07
CA LYS A 371 -16.60 -2.88 25.95
C LYS A 371 -16.62 -4.24 25.21
N VAL A 372 -16.82 -4.23 23.90
CA VAL A 372 -16.91 -5.45 23.07
C VAL A 372 -15.59 -5.74 22.37
N LYS A 373 -14.95 -4.72 21.81
CA LYS A 373 -13.71 -4.85 21.02
C LYS A 373 -12.50 -5.20 21.89
N TYR A 374 -12.38 -4.59 23.07
CA TYR A 374 -11.15 -4.62 23.86
C TYR A 374 -11.21 -5.58 25.06
N HIS A 375 -10.07 -6.18 25.38
CA HIS A 375 -9.91 -6.95 26.61
C HIS A 375 -10.24 -6.08 27.84
N GLN A 376 -11.03 -6.63 28.80
CA GLN A 376 -11.55 -5.89 29.94
C GLN A 376 -10.55 -5.90 31.10
N ASP A 377 -9.61 -4.96 31.12
CA ASP A 377 -8.65 -4.72 32.20
C ASP A 377 -8.19 -3.26 32.15
N ASP A 378 -8.93 -2.36 32.79
CA ASP A 378 -8.69 -0.91 32.72
C ASP A 378 -7.34 -0.51 33.35
N GLU A 379 -6.87 -1.20 34.40
CA GLU A 379 -5.58 -0.88 35.04
C GLU A 379 -4.43 -1.21 34.09
N MET A 380 -4.48 -2.36 33.45
CA MET A 380 -3.49 -2.83 32.51
C MET A 380 -3.40 -1.93 31.28
N TRP A 381 -4.56 -1.55 30.71
CA TRP A 381 -4.62 -0.61 29.59
C TRP A 381 -4.00 0.73 29.92
N ASN A 382 -4.38 1.33 31.06
CA ASN A 382 -3.84 2.62 31.48
C ASN A 382 -2.32 2.55 31.70
N LEU A 383 -1.83 1.48 32.30
CA LEU A 383 -0.39 1.26 32.49
C LEU A 383 0.33 1.14 31.14
N ALA A 384 -0.20 0.35 30.21
CA ALA A 384 0.38 0.13 28.90
C ALA A 384 0.43 1.42 28.08
N GLU A 385 -0.70 2.11 27.96
CA GLU A 385 -0.79 3.36 27.19
C GLU A 385 0.14 4.44 27.72
N ASN A 386 0.21 4.60 29.07
CA ASN A 386 1.11 5.58 29.68
C ASN A 386 2.59 5.22 29.46
N LYS A 387 2.98 3.95 29.59
CA LYS A 387 4.35 3.52 29.30
C LYS A 387 4.78 3.82 27.86
N LEU A 388 3.89 3.62 26.88
CA LEU A 388 4.20 3.94 25.50
C LEU A 388 4.34 5.45 25.27
N ARG A 389 3.48 6.26 25.88
CA ARG A 389 3.61 7.73 25.86
C ARG A 389 4.94 8.20 26.45
N ASP A 390 5.29 7.66 27.63
CA ASP A 390 6.53 8.04 28.32
C ASP A 390 7.74 7.76 27.44
N VAL A 391 7.83 6.57 26.81
CA VAL A 391 8.94 6.23 25.91
C VAL A 391 9.02 7.15 24.71
N LEU A 392 7.88 7.45 24.05
CA LEU A 392 7.88 8.33 22.89
C LEU A 392 8.30 9.76 23.25
N ASN A 393 7.83 10.26 24.39
CA ASN A 393 8.21 11.57 24.91
C ASN A 393 9.70 11.62 25.27
N ASP A 394 10.24 10.59 25.92
CA ASP A 394 11.66 10.50 26.29
C ASP A 394 12.58 10.41 25.06
N LEU A 395 12.10 9.81 23.96
CA LEU A 395 12.79 9.79 22.68
C LEU A 395 12.65 11.09 21.88
N GLY A 396 11.77 12.00 22.30
CA GLY A 396 11.47 13.24 21.58
C GLY A 396 10.80 13.01 20.23
N ILE A 397 10.00 11.96 20.12
CA ILE A 397 9.29 11.59 18.88
C ILE A 397 7.93 12.29 18.87
N ASP A 398 7.66 13.03 17.80
CA ASP A 398 6.32 13.57 17.54
C ASP A 398 5.39 12.43 17.07
N TYR A 399 4.20 12.34 17.68
CA TYR A 399 3.20 11.32 17.35
C TYR A 399 1.77 11.85 17.47
N GLU A 400 0.86 11.23 16.74
CA GLU A 400 -0.58 11.46 16.84
C GLU A 400 -1.25 10.34 17.65
N GLU A 401 -2.19 10.69 18.54
CA GLU A 401 -3.02 9.69 19.22
C GLU A 401 -4.28 9.38 18.43
N LYS A 402 -4.58 8.09 18.23
CA LYS A 402 -5.78 7.58 17.56
C LYS A 402 -6.59 6.72 18.52
N ILE A 403 -7.68 7.28 19.04
CA ILE A 403 -8.59 6.57 19.94
C ILE A 403 -9.45 5.59 19.13
N GLY A 404 -9.59 4.37 19.63
CA GLY A 404 -10.39 3.32 18.99
C GLY A 404 -9.63 2.45 17.98
N GLU A 405 -8.37 2.75 17.68
CA GLU A 405 -7.56 2.06 16.69
C GLU A 405 -6.60 0.98 17.27
N ALA A 406 -6.55 0.83 18.59
CA ALA A 406 -5.75 -0.20 19.24
C ALA A 406 -6.16 -1.62 18.82
N ALA A 407 -5.24 -2.59 18.96
CA ALA A 407 -5.56 -4.01 18.88
C ALA A 407 -6.45 -4.42 20.06
N PHE A 408 -7.20 -5.52 19.93
CA PHE A 408 -8.07 -5.98 21.01
C PHE A 408 -7.30 -6.39 22.28
N TYR A 409 -6.02 -6.68 22.15
CA TYR A 409 -5.12 -7.17 23.20
C TYR A 409 -4.15 -6.13 23.77
N GLY A 410 -4.10 -4.91 23.23
CA GLY A 410 -3.23 -3.86 23.74
C GLY A 410 -3.03 -2.66 22.80
N PRO A 411 -2.43 -1.57 23.31
CA PRO A 411 -2.11 -0.39 22.51
C PRO A 411 -0.98 -0.68 21.53
N LYS A 412 -0.92 0.12 20.45
CA LYS A 412 0.10 -0.06 19.40
C LYS A 412 0.65 1.27 18.90
N LEU A 413 1.91 1.26 18.54
CA LEU A 413 2.57 2.30 17.76
C LEU A 413 2.66 1.84 16.32
N ASP A 414 2.07 2.59 15.41
CA ASP A 414 2.16 2.39 13.98
C ASP A 414 3.03 3.48 13.35
N VAL A 415 3.82 3.12 12.35
CA VAL A 415 4.55 4.09 11.53
C VAL A 415 3.90 4.12 10.16
N GLN A 416 3.26 5.24 9.88
CA GLN A 416 2.57 5.49 8.63
C GLN A 416 3.52 6.09 7.60
N VAL A 417 3.44 5.58 6.38
CA VAL A 417 4.13 6.13 5.20
C VAL A 417 3.12 6.45 4.11
N GLN A 418 3.43 7.44 3.27
CA GLN A 418 2.58 7.85 2.17
C GLN A 418 3.03 7.20 0.86
N PRO A 419 2.31 6.21 0.32
CA PRO A 419 2.59 5.67 -1.01
C PRO A 419 2.31 6.72 -2.10
N ALA A 420 2.80 6.46 -3.30
CA ALA A 420 2.59 7.34 -4.44
C ALA A 420 1.12 7.40 -4.90
N VAL A 421 0.39 6.31 -4.68
CA VAL A 421 -1.03 6.17 -5.07
C VAL A 421 -1.83 5.59 -3.91
N GLY A 422 -2.85 6.32 -3.45
CA GLY A 422 -3.77 5.88 -2.40
C GLY A 422 -3.49 6.54 -1.05
N ASN A 423 -4.10 5.98 -0.01
CA ASN A 423 -4.03 6.50 1.35
C ASN A 423 -2.74 6.06 2.04
N GLU A 424 -2.44 6.70 3.17
CA GLU A 424 -1.34 6.28 4.06
C GLU A 424 -1.45 4.80 4.41
N ILE A 425 -0.31 4.14 4.54
CA ILE A 425 -0.22 2.75 4.91
C ILE A 425 0.71 2.56 6.10
N THR A 426 0.36 1.64 6.99
CA THR A 426 1.26 1.22 8.06
C THR A 426 2.38 0.36 7.47
N LEU A 427 3.63 0.81 7.63
CA LEU A 427 4.81 0.05 7.24
C LEU A 427 5.41 -0.70 8.42
N SER A 428 5.62 -0.02 9.55
CA SER A 428 6.14 -0.64 10.78
C SER A 428 5.13 -0.56 11.90
N THR A 429 5.19 -1.53 12.83
CA THR A 429 4.32 -1.54 14.01
C THR A 429 5.04 -2.10 15.23
N CYS A 430 4.64 -1.62 16.41
CA CYS A 430 5.07 -2.14 17.71
C CYS A 430 3.86 -2.15 18.65
N GLN A 431 3.46 -3.32 19.13
CA GLN A 431 2.21 -3.53 19.86
C GLN A 431 2.49 -4.21 21.20
N LEU A 432 1.91 -3.69 22.26
CA LEU A 432 2.05 -4.26 23.60
C LEU A 432 0.87 -5.20 23.89
N ASP A 433 1.16 -6.40 24.35
CA ASP A 433 0.18 -7.47 24.57
C ASP A 433 0.30 -8.07 25.96
N PHE A 434 -0.76 -7.93 26.74
CA PHE A 434 -0.93 -8.56 28.05
C PHE A 434 -1.93 -9.74 28.00
N CYS A 435 -2.67 -9.89 26.92
CA CYS A 435 -3.81 -10.78 26.79
C CYS A 435 -3.39 -12.21 26.36
N LEU A 436 -2.64 -12.32 25.26
CA LEU A 436 -2.23 -13.63 24.73
C LEU A 436 -1.36 -14.43 25.71
N PRO A 437 -0.37 -13.84 26.40
CA PRO A 437 0.39 -14.58 27.40
C PRO A 437 -0.47 -15.20 28.50
N MET A 438 -1.53 -14.52 28.93
CA MET A 438 -2.49 -15.06 29.91
C MET A 438 -3.34 -16.18 29.31
N LYS A 439 -3.85 -16.01 28.08
CA LYS A 439 -4.68 -17.03 27.38
C LYS A 439 -3.91 -18.33 27.14
N PHE A 440 -2.60 -18.26 26.91
CA PHE A 440 -1.73 -19.42 26.76
C PHE A 440 -1.10 -19.90 28.09
N ASP A 441 -1.46 -19.29 29.22
CA ASP A 441 -0.89 -19.57 30.56
C ASP A 441 0.64 -19.56 30.61
N LEU A 442 1.26 -18.61 29.88
CA LEU A 442 2.71 -18.49 29.82
C LEU A 442 3.26 -18.03 31.18
N LYS A 443 4.35 -18.64 31.62
CA LYS A 443 4.98 -18.34 32.91
C LYS A 443 6.50 -18.22 32.81
N TYR A 444 7.04 -17.36 33.67
CA TYR A 444 8.45 -17.36 34.04
C TYR A 444 8.61 -17.34 35.57
N THR A 445 9.71 -17.82 36.06
CA THR A 445 10.04 -17.72 37.51
C THR A 445 10.75 -16.40 37.74
N ASP A 446 10.17 -15.55 38.58
CA ASP A 446 10.75 -14.25 38.93
C ASP A 446 11.80 -14.37 40.06
N LYS A 447 12.47 -13.26 40.42
CA LYS A 447 13.54 -13.16 41.43
C LYS A 447 13.09 -13.63 42.80
N ASP A 448 11.82 -13.47 43.13
CA ASP A 448 11.18 -13.90 44.37
C ASP A 448 10.82 -15.40 44.40
N GLY A 449 11.02 -16.11 43.28
CA GLY A 449 10.65 -17.51 43.11
C GLY A 449 9.21 -17.73 42.69
N GLU A 450 8.41 -16.68 42.56
CA GLU A 450 7.01 -16.75 42.13
C GLU A 450 6.89 -16.91 40.63
N LYS A 451 5.81 -17.59 40.16
CA LYS A 451 5.46 -17.73 38.76
C LYS A 451 4.67 -16.52 38.30
N LYS A 452 5.23 -15.75 37.34
CA LYS A 452 4.59 -14.57 36.75
C LYS A 452 4.34 -14.76 35.26
N THR A 453 3.36 -14.07 34.73
CA THR A 453 3.06 -14.04 33.30
C THR A 453 3.94 -12.99 32.62
N PRO A 454 4.66 -13.31 31.54
CA PRO A 454 5.43 -12.31 30.79
C PRO A 454 4.50 -11.36 30.03
N VAL A 455 5.03 -10.20 29.68
CA VAL A 455 4.43 -9.30 28.70
C VAL A 455 5.01 -9.64 27.33
N VAL A 456 4.24 -9.45 26.26
CA VAL A 456 4.71 -9.65 24.90
C VAL A 456 4.65 -8.34 24.12
N ILE A 457 5.73 -8.04 23.41
CA ILE A 457 5.76 -6.96 22.43
C ILE A 457 5.80 -7.60 21.05
N HIS A 458 4.73 -7.40 20.27
CA HIS A 458 4.67 -7.75 18.86
C HIS A 458 5.29 -6.61 18.05
N ARG A 459 6.17 -6.93 17.11
CA ARG A 459 6.70 -5.89 16.24
C ARG A 459 6.96 -6.38 14.82
N ALA A 460 6.79 -5.49 13.87
CA ALA A 460 7.21 -5.67 12.49
C ALA A 460 7.97 -4.41 12.04
N ILE A 461 9.24 -4.54 11.65
CA ILE A 461 10.08 -3.41 11.24
C ILE A 461 9.81 -3.02 9.78
N LEU A 462 9.85 -3.99 8.87
CA LEU A 462 9.52 -3.81 7.46
C LEU A 462 8.04 -4.12 7.17
N GLY A 463 7.25 -4.41 8.20
CA GLY A 463 5.89 -4.91 8.01
C GLY A 463 5.88 -6.20 7.19
N THR A 464 5.05 -6.26 6.15
CA THR A 464 5.16 -7.34 5.16
C THR A 464 6.21 -6.97 4.12
N LEU A 465 7.09 -7.92 3.76
CA LEU A 465 8.10 -7.69 2.70
C LEU A 465 7.44 -7.29 1.38
N ASP A 466 6.26 -7.85 1.10
CA ASP A 466 5.45 -7.53 -0.07
C ASP A 466 5.10 -6.04 -0.13
N ARG A 467 4.56 -5.49 0.97
CA ARG A 467 4.21 -4.06 1.10
C ARG A 467 5.45 -3.18 1.12
N ALA A 468 6.50 -3.60 1.81
CA ALA A 468 7.77 -2.85 1.86
C ALA A 468 8.37 -2.71 0.45
N ILE A 469 8.36 -3.77 -0.35
CA ILE A 469 8.83 -3.74 -1.74
C ILE A 469 7.93 -2.82 -2.58
N ALA A 470 6.59 -2.93 -2.46
CA ALA A 470 5.66 -2.04 -3.17
C ALA A 470 5.98 -0.57 -2.88
N PHE A 471 6.02 -0.20 -1.60
CA PHE A 471 6.32 1.16 -1.16
C PHE A 471 7.70 1.63 -1.64
N TYR A 472 8.73 0.78 -1.53
CA TYR A 472 10.10 1.14 -1.89
C TYR A 472 10.28 1.33 -3.41
N LEU A 473 9.59 0.53 -4.23
CA LEU A 473 9.53 0.75 -5.68
C LEU A 473 8.88 2.10 -6.03
N GLU A 474 7.82 2.48 -5.33
CA GLU A 474 7.14 3.77 -5.51
C GLU A 474 8.01 4.94 -5.05
N GLU A 475 8.64 4.85 -3.88
CA GLU A 475 9.50 5.89 -3.32
C GLU A 475 10.72 6.18 -4.22
N THR A 476 11.34 5.14 -4.74
CA THR A 476 12.52 5.24 -5.61
C THR A 476 12.18 5.42 -7.09
N LYS A 477 10.92 5.35 -7.49
CA LYS A 477 10.48 5.26 -8.90
C LYS A 477 11.18 4.10 -9.63
N GLY A 478 11.49 3.02 -8.91
CA GLY A 478 12.23 1.87 -9.41
C GLY A 478 13.75 2.08 -9.57
N ASN A 479 14.28 3.26 -9.26
CA ASN A 479 15.74 3.50 -9.22
C ASN A 479 16.29 3.04 -7.87
N LEU A 480 16.44 1.71 -7.72
CA LEU A 480 16.94 1.10 -6.49
C LEU A 480 18.41 1.50 -6.24
N PRO A 481 18.83 1.70 -4.96
CA PRO A 481 20.23 1.85 -4.63
C PRO A 481 21.01 0.60 -5.05
N LEU A 482 22.30 0.77 -5.31
CA LEU A 482 23.15 -0.26 -5.90
C LEU A 482 23.02 -1.62 -5.19
N TRP A 483 23.08 -1.62 -3.87
CA TRP A 483 23.06 -2.84 -3.08
C TRP A 483 21.73 -3.62 -3.14
N LEU A 484 20.61 -2.95 -3.46
CA LEU A 484 19.28 -3.56 -3.63
C LEU A 484 18.92 -3.87 -5.09
N ALA A 485 19.64 -3.30 -6.06
CA ALA A 485 19.35 -3.52 -7.47
C ALA A 485 19.53 -4.99 -7.88
N PRO A 486 18.53 -5.64 -8.50
CA PRO A 486 18.65 -7.04 -8.95
C PRO A 486 19.81 -7.26 -9.91
N VAL A 487 20.04 -6.32 -10.82
CA VAL A 487 21.23 -6.21 -11.66
C VAL A 487 21.89 -4.90 -11.29
N GLN A 488 23.14 -4.95 -10.80
CA GLN A 488 23.88 -3.79 -10.33
C GLN A 488 24.66 -3.12 -11.45
N VAL A 489 25.23 -3.93 -12.33
CA VAL A 489 26.09 -3.48 -13.43
C VAL A 489 25.68 -4.18 -14.71
N SER A 490 25.51 -3.44 -15.79
CA SER A 490 25.40 -3.98 -17.16
C SER A 490 26.64 -3.64 -17.95
N VAL A 491 27.28 -4.66 -18.53
CA VAL A 491 28.47 -4.52 -19.36
C VAL A 491 28.08 -4.59 -20.83
N LEU A 492 28.34 -3.52 -21.59
CA LEU A 492 27.93 -3.34 -22.98
C LEU A 492 29.16 -3.18 -23.89
N PRO A 493 29.66 -4.25 -24.52
CA PRO A 493 30.67 -4.13 -25.55
C PRO A 493 30.11 -3.38 -26.76
N VAL A 494 30.81 -2.36 -27.28
CA VAL A 494 30.39 -1.62 -28.48
C VAL A 494 30.34 -2.54 -29.69
N ASN A 495 31.32 -3.42 -29.82
CA ASN A 495 31.41 -4.44 -30.86
C ASN A 495 31.86 -5.78 -30.24
N ASN A 496 31.10 -6.84 -30.46
CA ASN A 496 31.39 -8.14 -29.87
C ASN A 496 32.69 -8.78 -30.40
N GLU A 497 33.03 -8.53 -31.66
CA GLU A 497 34.27 -9.07 -32.25
C GLU A 497 35.53 -8.56 -31.56
N TYR A 498 35.54 -7.29 -31.13
CA TYR A 498 36.74 -6.62 -30.60
C TYR A 498 36.72 -6.42 -29.08
N HIS A 499 35.56 -6.36 -28.44
CA HIS A 499 35.45 -5.94 -27.05
C HIS A 499 34.87 -7.02 -26.10
N LEU A 500 34.40 -8.15 -26.66
CA LEU A 500 33.74 -9.18 -25.85
C LEU A 500 34.68 -9.84 -24.85
N GLU A 501 35.96 -10.05 -25.23
CA GLU A 501 36.96 -10.66 -24.33
C GLU A 501 37.19 -9.77 -23.10
N TYR A 502 37.38 -8.46 -23.29
CA TYR A 502 37.53 -7.52 -22.19
C TYR A 502 36.25 -7.38 -21.36
N ALA A 503 35.08 -7.39 -22.00
CA ALA A 503 33.79 -7.38 -21.31
C ALA A 503 33.61 -8.62 -20.41
N ASN A 504 33.98 -9.81 -20.88
CA ASN A 504 33.93 -11.03 -20.08
C ASN A 504 34.88 -10.98 -18.89
N GLU A 505 36.10 -10.46 -19.06
CA GLU A 505 37.04 -10.28 -17.94
C GLU A 505 36.43 -9.41 -16.84
N ILE A 506 35.80 -8.29 -17.21
CA ILE A 506 35.13 -7.39 -16.24
C ILE A 506 33.98 -8.12 -15.53
N VAL A 507 33.16 -8.85 -16.28
CA VAL A 507 32.04 -9.63 -15.73
C VAL A 507 32.54 -10.64 -14.71
N GLU A 508 33.61 -11.39 -15.00
CA GLU A 508 34.19 -12.35 -14.07
C GLU A 508 34.70 -11.69 -12.79
N LYS A 509 35.47 -10.60 -12.91
CA LYS A 509 35.97 -9.85 -11.75
C LYS A 509 34.84 -9.30 -10.88
N LEU A 510 33.76 -8.79 -11.48
CA LEU A 510 32.59 -8.33 -10.74
C LEU A 510 31.87 -9.46 -10.02
N ARG A 511 31.73 -10.63 -10.65
CA ARG A 511 31.17 -11.84 -10.02
C ARG A 511 31.98 -12.32 -8.83
N GLU A 512 33.31 -12.32 -8.94
CA GLU A 512 34.22 -12.65 -7.83
C GLU A 512 34.05 -11.72 -6.63
N LEU A 513 33.71 -10.44 -6.88
CA LEU A 513 33.39 -9.47 -5.83
C LEU A 513 31.96 -9.60 -5.28
N GLY A 514 31.15 -10.53 -5.80
CA GLY A 514 29.76 -10.71 -5.41
C GLY A 514 28.79 -9.68 -6.00
N ILE A 515 29.22 -8.94 -7.03
CA ILE A 515 28.40 -7.95 -7.73
C ILE A 515 27.50 -8.66 -8.75
N ARG A 516 26.20 -8.35 -8.73
CA ARG A 516 25.20 -8.87 -9.68
C ARG A 516 25.33 -8.16 -11.01
N VAL A 517 26.01 -8.80 -11.95
CA VAL A 517 26.37 -8.24 -13.25
C VAL A 517 25.71 -9.03 -14.39
N GLN A 518 25.26 -8.32 -15.41
CA GLN A 518 24.87 -8.90 -16.69
C GLN A 518 25.84 -8.47 -17.81
N LEU A 519 26.05 -9.36 -18.77
CA LEU A 519 26.67 -9.03 -20.05
C LEU A 519 25.56 -8.81 -21.09
N ASN A 520 25.47 -7.60 -21.60
CA ASN A 520 24.52 -7.26 -22.66
C ASN A 520 25.25 -7.18 -24.02
N ALA A 521 25.48 -8.36 -24.61
CA ALA A 521 26.19 -8.56 -25.87
C ALA A 521 25.27 -9.07 -26.99
N SER A 522 23.99 -8.73 -26.96
CA SER A 522 23.05 -9.07 -28.04
C SER A 522 23.44 -8.43 -29.37
N ASP A 523 22.96 -8.99 -30.50
CA ASP A 523 23.25 -8.49 -31.87
C ASP A 523 22.54 -7.15 -32.19
N GLU A 524 21.84 -6.56 -31.21
CA GLU A 524 21.17 -5.28 -31.33
C GLU A 524 22.14 -4.10 -31.28
N LYS A 525 21.71 -2.96 -31.85
CA LYS A 525 22.50 -1.73 -31.81
C LYS A 525 22.77 -1.29 -30.36
N LEU A 526 23.97 -0.77 -30.10
CA LEU A 526 24.38 -0.31 -28.76
C LEU A 526 23.33 0.66 -28.14
N SER A 527 22.80 1.60 -28.93
CA SER A 527 21.79 2.56 -28.46
C SER A 527 20.49 1.88 -28.01
N TYR A 528 20.09 0.79 -28.67
CA TYR A 528 18.93 -0.02 -28.25
C TYR A 528 19.22 -0.75 -26.95
N ARG A 529 20.36 -1.44 -26.86
CA ARG A 529 20.78 -2.16 -25.63
C ARG A 529 20.88 -1.22 -24.42
N MET A 530 21.43 -0.04 -24.61
CA MET A 530 21.51 1.00 -23.58
C MET A 530 20.12 1.45 -23.12
N ARG A 531 19.20 1.68 -24.08
CA ARG A 531 17.82 2.09 -23.76
C ARG A 531 17.08 1.01 -22.99
N GLU A 532 17.24 -0.26 -23.35
CA GLU A 532 16.66 -1.39 -22.61
C GLU A 532 17.16 -1.44 -21.16
N ASP A 533 18.47 -1.26 -20.94
CA ASP A 533 19.05 -1.23 -19.60
C ASP A 533 18.60 0.00 -18.79
N GLN A 534 18.39 1.16 -19.44
CA GLN A 534 17.78 2.35 -18.82
C GLN A 534 16.34 2.10 -18.38
N ILE A 535 15.53 1.44 -19.23
CA ILE A 535 14.13 1.08 -18.90
C ILE A 535 14.11 0.13 -17.69
N LYS A 536 15.05 -0.81 -17.62
CA LYS A 536 15.23 -1.73 -16.49
C LYS A 536 15.84 -1.08 -15.25
N LYS A 537 16.12 0.23 -15.30
CA LYS A 537 16.67 1.00 -14.18
C LYS A 537 17.97 0.42 -13.61
N ILE A 538 18.82 -0.16 -14.46
CA ILE A 538 20.13 -0.68 -14.02
C ILE A 538 21.02 0.49 -13.58
N PRO A 539 21.53 0.47 -12.33
CA PRO A 539 22.24 1.63 -11.77
C PRO A 539 23.49 2.03 -12.54
N ILE A 540 24.28 1.05 -12.99
CA ILE A 540 25.56 1.27 -13.66
C ILE A 540 25.57 0.55 -15.00
N MET A 541 25.85 1.27 -16.08
CA MET A 541 26.14 0.72 -17.39
C MET A 541 27.60 1.00 -17.75
N LEU A 542 28.35 -0.02 -18.14
CA LEU A 542 29.72 0.09 -18.63
C LEU A 542 29.73 -0.06 -20.15
N VAL A 543 30.07 1.01 -20.84
CA VAL A 543 30.21 1.00 -22.31
C VAL A 543 31.68 0.81 -22.64
N LEU A 544 32.00 -0.28 -23.37
CA LEU A 544 33.38 -0.68 -23.66
C LEU A 544 33.66 -0.62 -25.14
N GLY A 545 34.50 0.34 -25.53
CA GLY A 545 35.03 0.49 -26.86
C GLY A 545 36.56 0.20 -26.94
N ASN A 546 37.20 0.65 -28.01
CA ASN A 546 38.62 0.43 -28.21
C ASN A 546 39.49 1.11 -27.13
N ASN A 547 39.14 2.34 -26.76
CA ASN A 547 39.89 3.10 -25.75
C ASN A 547 39.85 2.40 -24.39
N GLU A 548 38.65 1.97 -23.95
CA GLU A 548 38.47 1.29 -22.69
C GLU A 548 39.27 -0.03 -22.65
N ARG A 549 39.25 -0.80 -23.74
CA ARG A 549 40.03 -2.03 -23.85
C ARG A 549 41.52 -1.78 -23.81
N ASP A 550 42.02 -0.84 -24.62
CA ASP A 550 43.46 -0.62 -24.83
C ASP A 550 44.11 0.07 -23.61
N GLU A 551 43.38 0.97 -22.93
CA GLU A 551 43.84 1.69 -21.75
C GLU A 551 43.45 1.00 -20.43
N ARG A 552 42.74 -0.10 -20.47
CA ARG A 552 42.22 -0.83 -19.27
C ARG A 552 41.36 0.06 -18.36
N THR A 553 40.52 0.87 -18.98
CA THR A 553 39.56 1.76 -18.31
C THR A 553 38.15 1.29 -18.53
N VAL A 554 37.18 1.92 -17.84
CA VAL A 554 35.77 1.77 -18.03
C VAL A 554 35.10 3.13 -18.10
N THR A 555 34.11 3.27 -19.00
CA THR A 555 33.26 4.44 -19.05
C THR A 555 31.90 4.06 -18.43
N LEU A 556 31.62 4.62 -17.24
CA LEU A 556 30.40 4.41 -16.49
C LEU A 556 29.33 5.38 -16.96
N ARG A 557 28.11 4.89 -17.07
CA ARG A 557 26.89 5.71 -17.12
C ARG A 557 26.04 5.37 -15.91
N LEU A 558 25.85 6.36 -15.03
CA LEU A 558 25.06 6.25 -13.81
C LEU A 558 23.62 6.66 -14.12
N HIS A 559 22.65 5.79 -13.84
CA HIS A 559 21.23 6.00 -14.17
C HIS A 559 20.97 6.56 -15.58
N GLY A 560 21.92 6.29 -16.51
CA GLY A 560 21.81 6.61 -17.93
C GLY A 560 22.34 7.97 -18.38
N GLU A 561 22.64 8.89 -17.50
CA GLU A 561 22.97 10.27 -17.90
C GLU A 561 24.42 10.68 -17.57
N GLU A 562 24.86 10.54 -16.34
CA GLU A 562 26.19 10.94 -15.92
C GLU A 562 27.26 9.98 -16.44
N GLN A 563 28.34 10.51 -17.04
CA GLN A 563 29.46 9.72 -17.51
C GLN A 563 30.70 10.00 -16.67
N LYS A 564 31.33 8.90 -16.20
CA LYS A 564 32.63 8.93 -15.51
C LYS A 564 33.56 7.94 -16.20
N ASN A 565 34.82 8.34 -16.39
CA ASN A 565 35.85 7.40 -16.85
C ASN A 565 36.84 7.16 -15.72
N MET A 566 37.22 5.91 -15.52
CA MET A 566 38.20 5.50 -14.50
C MET A 566 38.91 4.20 -14.92
N THR A 567 39.99 3.89 -14.26
CA THR A 567 40.65 2.60 -14.45
C THR A 567 39.79 1.46 -13.96
N LEU A 568 39.98 0.25 -14.49
CA LEU A 568 39.25 -0.93 -14.06
C LEU A 568 39.40 -1.16 -12.55
N ASP A 569 40.58 -1.03 -11.99
CA ASP A 569 40.82 -1.27 -10.56
C ASP A 569 40.14 -0.24 -9.67
N GLU A 570 40.13 1.05 -10.08
CA GLU A 570 39.37 2.09 -9.38
C GLU A 570 37.87 1.77 -9.40
N PHE A 571 37.34 1.31 -10.53
CA PHE A 571 35.95 0.93 -10.66
C PHE A 571 35.57 -0.25 -9.76
N LEU A 572 36.38 -1.31 -9.76
CA LEU A 572 36.13 -2.49 -8.91
C LEU A 572 36.10 -2.11 -7.42
N THR A 573 37.02 -1.22 -7.00
CA THR A 573 37.02 -0.68 -5.64
C THR A 573 35.76 0.15 -5.37
N TYR A 574 35.44 1.08 -6.26
CA TYR A 574 34.28 1.95 -6.15
C TYR A 574 32.96 1.18 -6.00
N VAL A 575 32.71 0.23 -6.91
CA VAL A 575 31.45 -0.53 -6.90
C VAL A 575 31.34 -1.43 -5.66
N LYS A 576 32.45 -2.00 -5.21
CA LYS A 576 32.49 -2.81 -3.99
C LYS A 576 32.21 -1.96 -2.75
N ASP A 577 32.86 -0.82 -2.61
CA ASP A 577 32.67 0.09 -1.47
C ASP A 577 31.21 0.59 -1.38
N LYS A 578 30.61 0.97 -2.53
CA LYS A 578 29.22 1.41 -2.60
C LYS A 578 28.23 0.28 -2.24
N ASN A 579 28.52 -0.95 -2.67
CA ASN A 579 27.70 -2.11 -2.34
C ASN A 579 27.80 -2.48 -0.84
N ASP A 580 29.03 -2.58 -0.32
CA ASP A 580 29.28 -3.05 1.04
C ASP A 580 28.82 -2.04 2.11
N SER A 581 28.98 -0.74 1.83
CA SER A 581 28.47 0.34 2.67
C SER A 581 26.96 0.56 2.59
N LYS A 582 26.26 -0.16 1.67
CA LYS A 582 24.84 0.05 1.39
C LYS A 582 24.51 1.50 1.07
N ALA A 583 25.39 2.16 0.29
CA ALA A 583 25.21 3.56 -0.09
C ALA A 583 23.87 3.77 -0.83
N LEU A 584 23.20 4.89 -0.54
CA LEU A 584 21.99 5.31 -1.24
C LEU A 584 22.28 6.08 -2.53
N ASP A 585 23.47 6.68 -2.61
CA ASP A 585 24.00 7.42 -3.77
C ASP A 585 24.99 6.57 -4.56
N LEU A 586 25.26 6.99 -5.81
CA LEU A 586 26.25 6.38 -6.71
C LEU A 586 27.39 7.34 -7.03
#